data_6c7dd71a1a7d101e0e0b94ce3e6884de
#
_entry.id   6c7dd71a1a7d101e0e0b94ce3e6884de
#
_cell.length_a   1.000
_cell.length_b   1.000
_cell.length_c   1.000
_cell.angle_alpha   90.00
_cell.angle_beta   90.00
_cell.angle_gamma   90.00
#
_symmetry.space_group_name_H-M   'P 1'
#
loop_
_entity.id
_entity.type
_entity.pdbx_description
1 polymer ?
#
loop_
_entity_poly.entity_id
_entity_poly.type
_entity_poly.pdbx_seq_one_letter_code
_entity_poly.pdbx_strand_id
1 'polypeptide(L)'
;GKNIAPRVAALIDVMQISDILSVEGPDSFTRPIYAGNAIATVKTSDKKLVLTVRTTAFEKAVAEGGSGTIEAVASTDDAAKSRFVGAEKAENARPELTSAKIIVSGGRALGSEEQFHALIDPLADKLGAAVGASRAAVDAGYAPNDYQVGQTGKIVAPEVYVAVGISGAIQHLAGMKDSKVIVAINKDEDAPIFQVADIGLVGDLFTVVPELTEKV
;
A
#
# COMPACT_ATOMS: atom_id res chain seq x y z
N GLY A 1 -8.15 -4.42 11.69
CA GLY A 1 -8.93 -5.42 10.97
C GLY A 1 -8.24 -6.77 10.84
N LYS A 2 -7.08 -6.85 10.20
CA LYS A 2 -6.41 -8.13 9.85
C LYS A 2 -6.12 -9.05 11.05
N ASN A 3 -5.88 -8.50 12.23
CA ASN A 3 -5.62 -9.30 13.44
C ASN A 3 -6.89 -9.68 14.20
N ILE A 4 -7.88 -8.79 14.25
CA ILE A 4 -9.08 -8.97 15.07
C ILE A 4 -10.19 -9.71 14.32
N ALA A 5 -10.44 -9.39 13.05
CA ALA A 5 -11.54 -9.95 12.29
C ALA A 5 -11.57 -11.50 12.24
N PRO A 6 -10.45 -12.22 12.01
CA PRO A 6 -10.46 -13.68 12.01
C PRO A 6 -10.80 -14.27 13.39
N ARG A 7 -10.41 -13.58 14.48
CA ARG A 7 -10.75 -14.02 15.83
C ARG A 7 -12.24 -13.84 16.12
N VAL A 8 -12.82 -12.74 15.66
CA VAL A 8 -14.28 -12.50 15.74
C VAL A 8 -15.03 -13.57 14.96
N ALA A 9 -14.62 -13.85 13.73
CA ALA A 9 -15.24 -14.88 12.90
C ALA A 9 -15.24 -16.25 13.60
N ALA A 10 -14.09 -16.65 14.16
CA ALA A 10 -13.97 -17.90 14.90
C ALA A 10 -14.86 -17.95 16.15
N LEU A 11 -14.98 -16.83 16.89
CA LEU A 11 -15.81 -16.76 18.11
C LEU A 11 -17.31 -16.87 17.81
N ILE A 12 -17.76 -16.45 16.64
CA ILE A 12 -19.18 -16.54 16.23
C ILE A 12 -19.43 -17.69 15.24
N ASP A 13 -18.44 -18.56 15.05
CA ASP A 13 -18.49 -19.76 14.22
C ASP A 13 -18.92 -19.51 12.78
N VAL A 14 -18.25 -18.56 12.11
CA VAL A 14 -18.43 -18.25 10.69
C VAL A 14 -17.08 -18.10 9.99
N MET A 15 -17.09 -18.21 8.65
CA MET A 15 -15.88 -17.98 7.85
C MET A 15 -15.66 -16.49 7.59
N GLN A 16 -14.40 -16.06 7.71
CA GLN A 16 -14.02 -14.72 7.27
C GLN A 16 -13.72 -14.71 5.77
N ILE A 17 -14.24 -13.71 5.07
CA ILE A 17 -13.82 -13.37 3.71
C ILE A 17 -12.92 -12.13 3.78
N SER A 18 -11.64 -12.34 3.46
CA SER A 18 -10.62 -11.29 3.63
C SER A 18 -10.28 -10.58 2.35
N ASP A 19 -10.02 -9.26 2.50
CA ASP A 19 -9.41 -8.41 1.47
C ASP A 19 -10.27 -8.33 0.19
N ILE A 20 -11.59 -8.11 0.34
CA ILE A 20 -12.49 -8.05 -0.79
C ILE A 20 -12.21 -6.83 -1.68
N LEU A 21 -12.36 -7.03 -2.99
CA LEU A 21 -12.22 -6.01 -4.04
C LEU A 21 -13.56 -5.47 -4.51
N SER A 22 -14.59 -6.31 -4.51
CA SER A 22 -15.95 -5.93 -4.91
C SER A 22 -16.99 -6.75 -4.19
N VAL A 23 -18.22 -6.26 -4.21
CA VAL A 23 -19.43 -6.90 -3.71
C VAL A 23 -20.31 -7.23 -4.91
N GLU A 24 -20.44 -8.52 -5.23
CA GLU A 24 -21.21 -9.00 -6.37
C GLU A 24 -22.67 -9.33 -6.00
N GLY A 25 -22.94 -9.45 -4.71
CA GLY A 25 -24.25 -9.76 -4.18
C GLY A 25 -24.24 -9.83 -2.65
N PRO A 26 -25.38 -10.15 -2.03
CA PRO A 26 -25.50 -10.16 -0.57
C PRO A 26 -24.59 -11.20 0.10
N ASP A 27 -24.15 -12.22 -0.63
CA ASP A 27 -23.37 -13.35 -0.15
C ASP A 27 -22.14 -13.65 -1.03
N SER A 28 -21.86 -12.80 -2.04
CA SER A 28 -20.85 -13.06 -3.08
C SER A 28 -19.90 -11.87 -3.21
N PHE A 29 -18.59 -12.16 -3.24
CA PHE A 29 -17.53 -11.16 -3.20
C PHE A 29 -16.37 -11.59 -4.08
N THR A 30 -15.62 -10.63 -4.62
CA THR A 30 -14.34 -10.91 -5.28
C THR A 30 -13.17 -10.59 -4.36
N ARG A 31 -12.10 -11.37 -4.44
CA ARG A 31 -10.88 -11.15 -3.68
C ARG A 31 -9.66 -11.60 -4.47
N PRO A 32 -8.48 -10.98 -4.23
CA PRO A 32 -7.25 -11.43 -4.86
C PRO A 32 -6.71 -12.67 -4.16
N ILE A 33 -6.11 -13.54 -4.96
CA ILE A 33 -5.31 -14.69 -4.51
C ILE A 33 -3.99 -14.70 -5.27
N TYR A 34 -2.98 -15.47 -4.82
CA TYR A 34 -1.64 -15.53 -5.42
C TYR A 34 -1.03 -14.13 -5.64
N ALA A 35 -1.01 -13.32 -4.58
CA ALA A 35 -0.50 -11.95 -4.61
C ALA A 35 -1.18 -11.04 -5.69
N GLY A 36 -2.44 -11.35 -6.02
CA GLY A 36 -3.22 -10.59 -7.00
C GLY A 36 -3.05 -11.04 -8.44
N ASN A 37 -2.36 -12.16 -8.69
CA ASN A 37 -2.27 -12.75 -10.04
C ASN A 37 -3.57 -13.43 -10.48
N ALA A 38 -4.45 -13.75 -9.53
CA ALA A 38 -5.77 -14.27 -9.82
C ALA A 38 -6.81 -13.59 -8.90
N ILE A 39 -8.01 -13.43 -9.44
CA ILE A 39 -9.18 -12.94 -8.70
C ILE A 39 -10.13 -14.11 -8.52
N ALA A 40 -10.48 -14.41 -7.27
CA ALA A 40 -11.44 -15.43 -6.92
C ALA A 40 -12.79 -14.77 -6.59
N THR A 41 -13.86 -15.29 -7.16
CA THR A 41 -15.23 -15.01 -6.68
C THR A 41 -15.56 -16.04 -5.62
N VAL A 42 -15.89 -15.56 -4.42
CA VAL A 42 -16.24 -16.39 -3.27
C VAL A 42 -17.68 -16.14 -2.87
N LYS A 43 -18.35 -17.20 -2.46
CA LYS A 43 -19.73 -17.15 -1.96
C LYS A 43 -19.78 -17.84 -0.59
N THR A 44 -20.54 -17.26 0.34
CA THR A 44 -20.79 -17.86 1.67
C THR A 44 -22.25 -18.15 1.88
N SER A 45 -22.53 -19.18 2.66
CA SER A 45 -23.87 -19.53 3.15
C SER A 45 -24.08 -19.09 4.61
N ASP A 46 -23.10 -18.45 5.22
CA ASP A 46 -23.16 -18.00 6.61
C ASP A 46 -24.21 -16.90 6.79
N LYS A 47 -24.96 -16.98 7.89
CA LYS A 47 -25.98 -15.95 8.21
C LYS A 47 -25.38 -14.61 8.63
N LYS A 48 -24.15 -14.63 9.14
CA LYS A 48 -23.38 -13.43 9.54
C LYS A 48 -22.11 -13.37 8.72
N LEU A 49 -21.80 -12.19 8.20
CA LEU A 49 -20.65 -11.96 7.37
C LEU A 49 -19.54 -11.24 8.18
N VAL A 50 -18.35 -11.81 8.15
CA VAL A 50 -17.13 -11.16 8.66
C VAL A 50 -16.22 -10.89 7.47
N LEU A 51 -16.07 -9.61 7.11
CA LEU A 51 -15.35 -9.18 5.93
C LEU A 51 -14.18 -8.29 6.33
N THR A 52 -13.08 -8.38 5.61
CA THR A 52 -12.11 -7.29 5.54
C THR A 52 -12.04 -6.75 4.13
N VAL A 53 -11.94 -5.44 4.01
CA VAL A 53 -12.08 -4.71 2.75
C VAL A 53 -10.74 -4.15 2.32
N ARG A 54 -10.40 -4.30 1.03
CA ARG A 54 -9.30 -3.57 0.42
C ARG A 54 -9.77 -2.15 0.13
N THR A 55 -9.45 -1.22 1.01
CA THR A 55 -9.96 0.16 0.94
C THR A 55 -9.60 0.87 -0.36
N THR A 56 -8.48 0.51 -0.99
CA THR A 56 -8.04 1.09 -2.28
C THR A 56 -8.89 0.64 -3.47
N ALA A 57 -9.71 -0.42 -3.32
CA ALA A 57 -10.62 -0.89 -4.37
C ALA A 57 -12.01 -0.23 -4.34
N PHE A 58 -12.27 0.61 -3.33
CA PHE A 58 -13.56 1.28 -3.15
C PHE A 58 -13.38 2.79 -3.11
N GLU A 59 -14.36 3.51 -3.64
CA GLU A 59 -14.38 4.96 -3.52
C GLU A 59 -14.54 5.38 -2.05
N LYS A 60 -13.87 6.47 -1.69
CA LYS A 60 -13.90 7.01 -0.33
C LYS A 60 -15.28 7.64 -0.08
N ALA A 61 -15.97 7.18 0.96
CA ALA A 61 -17.24 7.77 1.37
C ALA A 61 -17.06 9.23 1.82
N VAL A 62 -18.08 10.03 1.60
CA VAL A 62 -18.15 11.42 2.08
C VAL A 62 -18.14 11.41 3.61
N ALA A 63 -17.23 12.20 4.23
CA ALA A 63 -17.06 12.23 5.68
C ALA A 63 -18.13 13.04 6.42
N GLU A 64 -18.91 13.85 5.70
CA GLU A 64 -19.89 14.78 6.26
C GLU A 64 -21.31 14.44 5.80
N GLY A 65 -22.33 14.94 6.52
CA GLY A 65 -23.73 14.81 6.14
C GLY A 65 -24.42 13.52 6.62
N GLY A 66 -23.73 12.68 7.40
CA GLY A 66 -24.34 11.50 8.00
C GLY A 66 -25.18 11.80 9.23
N SER A 67 -26.15 10.92 9.53
CA SER A 67 -27.02 10.98 10.72
C SER A 67 -26.95 9.72 11.59
N GLY A 68 -25.86 8.97 11.51
CA GLY A 68 -25.65 7.75 12.30
C GLY A 68 -25.62 8.02 13.80
N THR A 69 -26.28 7.17 14.58
CA THR A 69 -26.24 7.22 16.05
C THR A 69 -24.90 6.67 16.54
N ILE A 70 -24.25 7.36 17.47
CA ILE A 70 -23.06 6.89 18.16
C ILE A 70 -23.49 6.23 19.47
N GLU A 71 -23.23 4.93 19.59
CA GLU A 71 -23.48 4.15 20.80
C GLU A 71 -22.18 3.80 21.50
N ALA A 72 -22.06 4.13 22.76
CA ALA A 72 -20.90 3.79 23.56
C ALA A 72 -21.02 2.34 24.07
N VAL A 73 -20.03 1.52 23.75
CA VAL A 73 -19.92 0.14 24.24
C VAL A 73 -18.83 0.08 25.30
N ALA A 74 -19.12 -0.54 26.45
CA ALA A 74 -18.14 -0.74 27.50
C ALA A 74 -16.99 -1.62 27.02
N SER A 75 -15.75 -1.26 27.37
CA SER A 75 -14.61 -2.13 27.09
C SER A 75 -14.69 -3.40 27.94
N THR A 76 -14.25 -4.52 27.38
CA THR A 76 -14.02 -5.75 28.16
C THR A 76 -12.75 -5.61 28.99
N ASP A 77 -12.65 -6.39 30.08
CA ASP A 77 -11.45 -6.43 30.90
C ASP A 77 -10.22 -6.81 30.08
N ASP A 78 -9.13 -6.08 30.31
CA ASP A 78 -7.84 -6.39 29.70
C ASP A 78 -7.29 -7.69 30.31
N ALA A 79 -6.87 -8.62 29.46
CA ALA A 79 -6.19 -9.84 29.91
C ALA A 79 -4.83 -9.57 30.59
N ALA A 80 -4.36 -8.33 30.58
CA ALA A 80 -3.14 -7.83 31.23
C ALA A 80 -1.84 -8.60 30.91
N LYS A 81 -1.83 -9.32 29.78
CA LYS A 81 -0.65 -10.10 29.32
C LYS A 81 0.38 -9.24 28.60
N SER A 82 -0.03 -8.08 28.10
CA SER A 82 0.84 -7.08 27.47
C SER A 82 0.30 -5.69 27.77
N ARG A 83 1.19 -4.72 27.84
CA ARG A 83 0.81 -3.32 27.99
C ARG A 83 1.44 -2.49 26.89
N PHE A 84 0.75 -1.46 26.46
CA PHE A 84 1.33 -0.44 25.59
C PHE A 84 2.39 0.35 26.37
N VAL A 85 3.63 0.39 25.84
CA VAL A 85 4.74 1.12 26.48
C VAL A 85 4.94 2.47 25.84
N GLY A 86 4.79 2.54 24.51
CA GLY A 86 4.96 3.76 23.74
C GLY A 86 4.99 3.46 22.24
N ALA A 87 4.83 4.50 21.44
CA ALA A 87 5.07 4.48 20.01
C ALA A 87 5.86 5.74 19.64
N GLU A 88 6.97 5.54 18.96
CA GLU A 88 7.67 6.61 18.27
C GLU A 88 7.05 6.72 16.88
N LYS A 89 6.38 7.83 16.61
CA LYS A 89 5.83 8.13 15.29
C LYS A 89 6.75 9.14 14.64
N ALA A 90 7.21 8.84 13.42
CA ALA A 90 7.86 9.85 12.60
C ALA A 90 6.82 10.96 12.30
N GLU A 91 7.13 12.19 12.64
CA GLU A 91 6.37 13.35 12.18
C GLU A 91 6.74 13.57 10.71
N ASN A 92 5.95 13.02 9.81
CA ASN A 92 6.12 13.22 8.38
C ASN A 92 5.29 14.45 7.96
N ALA A 93 5.98 15.46 7.43
CA ALA A 93 5.35 16.58 6.75
C ALA A 93 4.68 16.16 5.41
N ARG A 94 4.99 14.96 4.90
CA ARG A 94 4.47 14.40 3.66
C ARG A 94 3.17 13.63 3.87
N PRO A 95 2.33 13.51 2.81
CA PRO A 95 1.10 12.72 2.88
C PRO A 95 1.36 11.26 3.29
N GLU A 96 0.39 10.66 3.97
CA GLU A 96 0.41 9.22 4.28
C GLU A 96 0.29 8.37 3.00
N LEU A 97 1.11 7.32 2.88
CA LEU A 97 1.17 6.43 1.71
C LEU A 97 -0.19 5.90 1.27
N THR A 98 -1.04 5.49 2.23
CA THR A 98 -2.34 4.88 1.92
C THR A 98 -3.40 5.86 1.42
N SER A 99 -3.15 7.16 1.54
CA SER A 99 -4.09 8.22 1.13
C SER A 99 -3.50 9.23 0.15
N ALA A 100 -2.22 9.11 -0.16
CA ALA A 100 -1.53 10.02 -1.07
C ALA A 100 -2.03 9.87 -2.51
N LYS A 101 -2.15 10.99 -3.21
CA LYS A 101 -2.48 11.01 -4.64
C LYS A 101 -1.28 10.69 -5.52
N ILE A 102 -0.09 11.06 -5.08
CA ILE A 102 1.17 10.81 -5.77
C ILE A 102 2.11 10.11 -4.80
N ILE A 103 2.79 9.08 -5.29
CA ILE A 103 3.81 8.36 -4.52
C ILE A 103 5.09 8.29 -5.36
N VAL A 104 6.22 8.65 -4.76
CA VAL A 104 7.55 8.39 -5.31
C VAL A 104 8.19 7.29 -4.47
N SER A 105 8.53 6.18 -5.10
CA SER A 105 9.02 4.99 -4.39
C SER A 105 10.40 4.58 -4.87
N GLY A 106 11.32 4.39 -3.93
CA GLY A 106 12.70 4.01 -4.20
C GLY A 106 12.97 2.52 -4.02
N GLY A 107 13.78 1.97 -4.93
CA GLY A 107 14.25 0.59 -4.88
C GLY A 107 15.68 0.44 -4.36
N ARG A 108 16.12 -0.82 -4.22
CA ARG A 108 17.49 -1.13 -3.78
C ARG A 108 18.59 -0.61 -4.74
N ALA A 109 18.24 -0.31 -5.99
CA ALA A 109 19.17 0.23 -6.98
C ALA A 109 19.71 1.62 -6.61
N LEU A 110 19.11 2.31 -5.62
CA LEU A 110 19.62 3.56 -5.05
C LEU A 110 20.93 3.39 -4.26
N GLY A 111 21.27 2.18 -3.80
CA GLY A 111 22.59 1.81 -3.31
C GLY A 111 22.86 2.12 -1.84
N SER A 112 22.28 3.18 -1.26
CA SER A 112 22.44 3.56 0.15
C SER A 112 21.27 4.38 0.66
N GLU A 113 21.15 4.52 1.98
CA GLU A 113 20.20 5.43 2.63
C GLU A 113 20.40 6.88 2.19
N GLU A 114 21.65 7.33 2.17
CA GLU A 114 22.02 8.69 1.73
C GLU A 114 21.54 8.97 0.31
N GLN A 115 21.81 8.07 -0.63
CA GLN A 115 21.38 8.20 -2.02
C GLN A 115 19.86 8.11 -2.17
N PHE A 116 19.22 7.26 -1.36
CA PHE A 116 17.77 7.17 -1.33
C PHE A 116 17.15 8.52 -1.00
N HIS A 117 17.57 9.14 0.08
CA HIS A 117 17.05 10.43 0.50
C HIS A 117 17.47 11.57 -0.43
N ALA A 118 18.70 11.54 -0.95
CA ALA A 118 19.19 12.58 -1.87
C ALA A 118 18.42 12.65 -3.19
N LEU A 119 17.87 11.51 -3.67
CA LEU A 119 17.15 11.45 -4.95
C LEU A 119 15.62 11.47 -4.78
N ILE A 120 15.11 10.69 -3.83
CA ILE A 120 13.65 10.48 -3.69
C ILE A 120 12.99 11.67 -3.00
N ASP A 121 13.60 12.21 -1.95
CA ASP A 121 12.99 13.25 -1.15
C ASP A 121 12.78 14.57 -1.94
N PRO A 122 13.75 15.10 -2.71
CA PRO A 122 13.51 16.31 -3.49
C PRO A 122 12.42 16.14 -4.56
N LEU A 123 12.37 14.99 -5.23
CA LEU A 123 11.32 14.72 -6.21
C LEU A 123 9.95 14.61 -5.54
N ALA A 124 9.88 13.93 -4.39
CA ALA A 124 8.64 13.81 -3.64
C ALA A 124 8.13 15.16 -3.14
N ASP A 125 9.03 16.02 -2.64
CA ASP A 125 8.69 17.37 -2.16
C ASP A 125 8.15 18.26 -3.27
N LYS A 126 8.78 18.22 -4.45
CA LYS A 126 8.32 18.95 -5.64
C LYS A 126 6.94 18.54 -6.10
N LEU A 127 6.64 17.24 -6.03
CA LEU A 127 5.36 16.67 -6.45
C LEU A 127 4.29 16.70 -5.34
N GLY A 128 4.62 17.11 -4.12
CA GLY A 128 3.74 16.97 -2.95
C GLY A 128 3.37 15.50 -2.69
N ALA A 129 4.29 14.59 -2.97
CA ALA A 129 4.09 13.15 -2.96
C ALA A 129 4.43 12.51 -1.60
N ALA A 130 3.84 11.35 -1.34
CA ALA A 130 4.34 10.47 -0.30
C ALA A 130 5.59 9.71 -0.79
N VAL A 131 6.46 9.35 0.15
CA VAL A 131 7.64 8.52 -0.13
C VAL A 131 7.34 7.07 0.19
N GLY A 132 7.59 6.20 -0.79
CA GLY A 132 7.51 4.76 -0.66
C GLY A 132 8.88 4.09 -0.83
N ALA A 133 8.97 2.83 -0.46
CA ALA A 133 10.17 2.03 -0.64
C ALA A 133 9.82 0.58 -0.98
N SER A 134 10.70 -0.06 -1.76
CA SER A 134 10.62 -1.51 -1.92
C SER A 134 11.06 -2.23 -0.63
N ARG A 135 10.57 -3.45 -0.41
CA ARG A 135 11.04 -4.29 0.70
C ARG A 135 12.57 -4.40 0.72
N ALA A 136 13.19 -4.60 -0.44
CA ALA A 136 14.64 -4.73 -0.54
C ALA A 136 15.40 -3.45 -0.13
N ALA A 137 14.81 -2.26 -0.32
CA ALA A 137 15.39 -1.02 0.16
C ALA A 137 15.25 -0.87 1.68
N VAL A 138 14.08 -1.27 2.22
CA VAL A 138 13.83 -1.28 3.68
C VAL A 138 14.74 -2.30 4.39
N ASP A 139 14.82 -3.53 3.87
CA ASP A 139 15.69 -4.57 4.44
C ASP A 139 17.19 -4.18 4.38
N ALA A 140 17.58 -3.34 3.42
CA ALA A 140 18.93 -2.77 3.32
C ALA A 140 19.13 -1.51 4.20
N GLY A 141 18.11 -1.06 4.91
CA GLY A 141 18.17 0.09 5.82
C GLY A 141 18.09 1.45 5.13
N TYR A 142 17.66 1.53 3.85
CA TYR A 142 17.59 2.81 3.12
C TYR A 142 16.35 3.63 3.50
N ALA A 143 15.32 2.98 4.00
CA ALA A 143 14.08 3.63 4.40
C ALA A 143 13.43 2.89 5.57
N PRO A 144 12.65 3.57 6.43
CA PRO A 144 11.96 2.94 7.53
C PRO A 144 10.86 1.98 7.04
N ASN A 145 10.48 1.04 7.90
CA ASN A 145 9.49 0.01 7.59
C ASN A 145 8.12 0.58 7.18
N ASP A 146 7.77 1.75 7.70
CA ASP A 146 6.51 2.44 7.38
C ASP A 146 6.42 2.93 5.93
N TYR A 147 7.53 2.99 5.21
CA TYR A 147 7.60 3.36 3.79
C TYR A 147 7.43 2.14 2.87
N GLN A 148 7.43 0.92 3.42
CA GLN A 148 7.36 -0.27 2.60
C GLN A 148 6.03 -0.38 1.85
N VAL A 149 6.12 -0.46 0.53
CA VAL A 149 5.01 -0.76 -0.39
C VAL A 149 5.14 -2.20 -0.88
N GLY A 150 4.06 -2.96 -0.83
CA GLY A 150 4.04 -4.34 -1.28
C GLY A 150 3.07 -5.22 -0.49
N GLN A 151 3.09 -6.51 -0.79
CA GLN A 151 2.22 -7.52 -0.18
C GLN A 151 2.31 -7.55 1.35
N THR A 152 3.51 -7.38 1.89
CA THR A 152 3.79 -7.38 3.34
C THR A 152 3.93 -5.98 3.94
N GLY A 153 3.87 -4.95 3.09
CA GLY A 153 3.87 -3.54 3.45
C GLY A 153 2.49 -2.90 3.30
N LYS A 154 2.49 -1.65 2.91
CA LYS A 154 1.27 -0.90 2.59
C LYS A 154 0.83 -1.22 1.15
N ILE A 155 -0.48 -1.38 0.95
CA ILE A 155 -1.10 -1.47 -0.37
C ILE A 155 -1.62 -0.08 -0.71
N VAL A 156 -1.23 0.43 -1.86
CA VAL A 156 -1.51 1.78 -2.33
C VAL A 156 -2.14 1.76 -3.71
N ALA A 157 -2.95 2.77 -4.02
CA ALA A 157 -3.54 2.99 -5.34
C ALA A 157 -3.63 4.51 -5.61
N PRO A 158 -2.48 5.21 -5.75
CA PRO A 158 -2.45 6.63 -6.04
C PRO A 158 -2.91 6.92 -7.48
N GLU A 159 -3.08 8.20 -7.77
CA GLU A 159 -3.26 8.68 -9.14
C GLU A 159 -1.97 8.50 -9.96
N VAL A 160 -0.81 8.73 -9.33
CA VAL A 160 0.49 8.51 -9.96
C VAL A 160 1.44 7.79 -9.00
N TYR A 161 2.06 6.73 -9.47
CA TYR A 161 3.10 5.98 -8.77
C TYR A 161 4.40 6.03 -9.57
N VAL A 162 5.43 6.66 -9.03
CA VAL A 162 6.76 6.75 -9.65
C VAL A 162 7.67 5.72 -9.00
N ALA A 163 8.05 4.70 -9.76
CA ALA A 163 8.93 3.61 -9.34
C ALA A 163 10.37 3.88 -9.79
N VAL A 164 11.25 4.23 -8.85
CA VAL A 164 12.65 4.56 -9.13
C VAL A 164 13.56 3.41 -8.70
N GLY A 165 14.20 2.76 -9.66
CA GLY A 165 15.13 1.66 -9.38
C GLY A 165 14.49 0.44 -8.72
N ILE A 166 13.22 0.19 -9.00
CA ILE A 166 12.43 -0.95 -8.51
C ILE A 166 12.36 -2.00 -9.60
N SER A 167 12.66 -3.26 -9.27
CA SER A 167 12.67 -4.36 -10.23
C SER A 167 11.29 -4.81 -10.70
N GLY A 168 10.25 -4.61 -9.89
CA GLY A 168 8.92 -5.12 -10.20
C GLY A 168 8.68 -6.57 -9.75
N ALA A 169 9.29 -6.99 -8.66
CA ALA A 169 8.96 -8.27 -8.04
C ALA A 169 7.46 -8.34 -7.71
N ILE A 170 6.88 -9.54 -7.87
CA ILE A 170 5.44 -9.76 -7.73
C ILE A 170 4.89 -9.28 -6.37
N GLN A 171 5.69 -9.37 -5.31
CA GLN A 171 5.31 -8.91 -3.98
C GLN A 171 5.20 -7.37 -3.90
N HIS A 172 6.04 -6.65 -4.65
CA HIS A 172 5.94 -5.20 -4.76
C HIS A 172 4.74 -4.79 -5.62
N LEU A 173 4.58 -5.44 -6.77
CA LEU A 173 3.46 -5.20 -7.69
C LEU A 173 2.11 -5.39 -6.98
N ALA A 174 1.98 -6.41 -6.12
CA ALA A 174 0.77 -6.64 -5.32
C ALA A 174 0.38 -5.44 -4.45
N GLY A 175 1.31 -4.55 -4.14
CA GLY A 175 1.08 -3.36 -3.33
C GLY A 175 0.81 -2.09 -4.10
N MET A 176 1.04 -2.03 -5.45
CA MET A 176 0.94 -0.76 -6.19
C MET A 176 0.33 -0.86 -7.59
N LYS A 177 0.09 -2.06 -8.10
CA LYS A 177 -0.40 -2.26 -9.47
C LYS A 177 -1.76 -1.63 -9.77
N ASP A 178 -2.56 -1.35 -8.74
CA ASP A 178 -3.87 -0.71 -8.87
C ASP A 178 -3.76 0.84 -8.93
N SER A 179 -2.55 1.40 -9.03
CA SER A 179 -2.31 2.82 -9.30
C SER A 179 -2.86 3.21 -10.67
N LYS A 180 -3.38 4.44 -10.83
CA LYS A 180 -3.98 4.86 -12.10
C LYS A 180 -2.95 5.07 -13.19
N VAL A 181 -1.77 5.60 -12.83
CA VAL A 181 -0.64 5.78 -13.73
C VAL A 181 0.63 5.31 -13.01
N ILE A 182 1.38 4.46 -13.66
CA ILE A 182 2.66 3.94 -13.17
C ILE A 182 3.79 4.45 -14.07
N VAL A 183 4.70 5.21 -13.47
CA VAL A 183 5.93 5.67 -14.13
C VAL A 183 7.09 4.86 -13.58
N ALA A 184 7.89 4.24 -14.44
CA ALA A 184 9.03 3.43 -14.04
C ALA A 184 10.35 4.00 -14.60
N ILE A 185 11.35 4.10 -13.73
CA ILE A 185 12.72 4.48 -14.09
C ILE A 185 13.63 3.35 -13.65
N ASN A 186 14.27 2.69 -14.61
CA ASN A 186 15.21 1.59 -14.35
C ASN A 186 16.26 1.55 -15.46
N LYS A 187 17.49 1.13 -15.13
CA LYS A 187 18.55 0.91 -16.12
C LYS A 187 18.42 -0.41 -16.87
N ASP A 188 17.73 -1.38 -16.29
CA ASP A 188 17.47 -2.70 -16.85
C ASP A 188 16.16 -2.65 -17.65
N GLU A 189 16.25 -2.70 -18.96
CA GLU A 189 15.10 -2.66 -19.88
C GLU A 189 14.18 -3.88 -19.74
N ASP A 190 14.71 -5.00 -19.26
CA ASP A 190 13.98 -6.25 -19.03
C ASP A 190 13.34 -6.31 -17.61
N ALA A 191 13.50 -5.27 -16.80
CA ALA A 191 12.95 -5.27 -15.46
C ALA A 191 11.42 -5.44 -15.49
N PRO A 192 10.86 -6.40 -14.71
CA PRO A 192 9.41 -6.69 -14.71
C PRO A 192 8.51 -5.49 -14.41
N ILE A 193 9.04 -4.43 -13.79
CA ILE A 193 8.28 -3.20 -13.52
C ILE A 193 7.74 -2.57 -14.80
N PHE A 194 8.46 -2.69 -15.93
CA PHE A 194 8.04 -2.14 -17.21
C PHE A 194 6.82 -2.86 -17.82
N GLN A 195 6.51 -4.08 -17.37
CA GLN A 195 5.31 -4.80 -17.80
C GLN A 195 4.01 -4.20 -17.26
N VAL A 196 4.10 -3.42 -16.19
CA VAL A 196 2.96 -2.76 -15.55
C VAL A 196 3.04 -1.24 -15.62
N ALA A 197 4.13 -0.68 -16.13
CA ALA A 197 4.32 0.75 -16.25
C ALA A 197 3.55 1.30 -17.46
N ASP A 198 2.82 2.39 -17.27
CA ASP A 198 2.21 3.18 -18.36
C ASP A 198 3.27 4.02 -19.08
N ILE A 199 4.28 4.49 -18.31
CA ILE A 199 5.40 5.27 -18.82
C ILE A 199 6.69 4.65 -18.30
N GLY A 200 7.53 4.16 -19.19
CA GLY A 200 8.84 3.60 -18.87
C GLY A 200 9.99 4.46 -19.37
N LEU A 201 10.98 4.71 -18.52
CA LEU A 201 12.22 5.35 -18.90
C LEU A 201 13.40 4.44 -18.54
N VAL A 202 14.07 3.94 -19.58
CA VAL A 202 15.29 3.14 -19.42
C VAL A 202 16.47 4.10 -19.32
N GLY A 203 17.12 4.14 -18.16
CA GLY A 203 18.23 5.05 -17.93
C GLY A 203 18.83 4.96 -16.54
N ASP A 204 19.91 5.67 -16.34
CA ASP A 204 20.56 5.80 -15.04
C ASP A 204 19.74 6.73 -14.15
N LEU A 205 19.20 6.18 -13.07
CA LEU A 205 18.39 6.93 -12.11
C LEU A 205 19.14 8.13 -11.48
N PHE A 206 20.47 8.03 -11.34
CA PHE A 206 21.29 9.11 -10.79
C PHE A 206 21.41 10.33 -11.73
N THR A 207 21.11 10.16 -13.00
CA THR A 207 21.03 11.23 -13.99
C THR A 207 19.59 11.67 -14.21
N VAL A 208 18.69 10.69 -14.40
CA VAL A 208 17.30 10.93 -14.81
C VAL A 208 16.47 11.59 -13.69
N VAL A 209 16.62 11.13 -12.43
CA VAL A 209 15.80 11.65 -11.33
C VAL A 209 16.10 13.11 -11.00
N PRO A 210 17.38 13.56 -10.91
CA PRO A 210 17.68 14.98 -10.76
C PRO A 210 17.13 15.84 -11.90
N GLU A 211 17.30 15.41 -13.15
CA GLU A 211 16.77 16.14 -14.30
C GLU A 211 15.24 16.23 -14.27
N LEU A 212 14.57 15.15 -13.90
CA LEU A 212 13.11 15.15 -13.70
C LEU A 212 12.70 16.11 -12.59
N THR A 213 13.43 16.10 -11.46
CA THR A 213 13.17 16.99 -10.32
C THR A 213 13.29 18.47 -10.68
N GLU A 214 14.18 18.83 -11.59
CA GLU A 214 14.32 20.22 -12.07
C GLU A 214 13.16 20.65 -12.97
N LYS A 215 12.54 19.71 -13.69
CA LYS A 215 11.50 19.99 -14.70
C LYS A 215 10.05 19.99 -14.17
N VAL A 216 9.82 19.49 -12.95
CA VAL A 216 8.48 19.40 -12.32
C VAL A 216 8.23 20.49 -11.28
#